data_b37895e747a36c18cad1c9621bd7386f
#
_entry.id   b37895e747a36c18cad1c9621bd7386f
#
_cell.length_a   1.000
_cell.length_b   1.000
_cell.length_c   1.000
_cell.angle_alpha   90.00
_cell.angle_beta   90.00
_cell.angle_gamma   90.00
#
_symmetry.space_group_name_H-M   'P 1'
#
loop_
_entity.id
_entity.type
_entity.pdbx_description
1 polymer ?
#
loop_
_entity_poly.entity_id
_entity_poly.type
_entity_poly.pdbx_seq_one_letter_code
_entity_poly.pdbx_strand_id
1 'polypeptide(L)'
;MNLQEIDSVKITILVDNITDRLLPSLSIVKRPSMISNQRIAESPIAEHGFSAILEISYTHDKSIKTNKFLFDTGVSKDGIVHNSDVLGVNLTDIETIILSHGHFDHISGLISTLKRIEKPIEIIVHPEAFLRRWLIFPNGNKARLDFLDEEEILQAGGIIRKVEKISYLPRDEYKPDKKEGSIVNNRVMITGEIPRVTKFEKGFPLQYKEENEFELVPDPLVKDDQALVMNIKDKGLLILTGCGHAVIINTIKYAKKVTGVRKIYSVLGGLHLSGQGYEESIPLTIAELKREDPRYCSMSLYRLERSI
;
A
#
# COMPACT_ATOMS: atom_id res chain seq x y z
N MET A 1 -20.25 3.02 8.88
CA MET A 1 -20.45 2.06 7.77
C MET A 1 -19.66 0.81 8.10
N ASN A 2 -20.20 -0.39 7.89
CA ASN A 2 -19.53 -1.64 8.27
C ASN A 2 -18.67 -2.15 7.10
N LEU A 3 -17.40 -2.46 7.37
CA LEU A 3 -16.54 -3.20 6.45
C LEU A 3 -17.12 -4.62 6.30
N GLN A 4 -17.49 -4.98 5.07
CA GLN A 4 -18.08 -6.30 4.79
C GLN A 4 -16.98 -7.34 4.61
N GLU A 5 -17.28 -8.59 4.97
CA GLU A 5 -16.34 -9.70 4.84
C GLU A 5 -16.10 -10.08 3.37
N ILE A 6 -14.88 -10.49 3.08
CA ILE A 6 -14.50 -11.15 1.82
C ILE A 6 -14.22 -12.63 2.07
N ASP A 7 -14.47 -13.46 1.07
CA ASP A 7 -14.22 -14.90 1.16
C ASP A 7 -12.72 -15.20 1.07
N SER A 8 -12.00 -14.50 0.20
CA SER A 8 -10.56 -14.63 0.02
C SER A 8 -9.91 -13.39 -0.58
N VAL A 9 -8.60 -13.28 -0.39
CA VAL A 9 -7.75 -12.32 -1.09
C VAL A 9 -6.48 -13.01 -1.55
N LYS A 10 -6.07 -12.74 -2.79
CA LYS A 10 -4.75 -13.06 -3.32
C LYS A 10 -3.99 -11.76 -3.49
N ILE A 11 -2.81 -11.69 -2.87
CA ILE A 11 -1.90 -10.55 -2.97
C ILE A 11 -0.69 -10.98 -3.77
N THR A 12 -0.45 -10.31 -4.90
CA THR A 12 0.74 -10.52 -5.72
C THR A 12 1.64 -9.31 -5.57
N ILE A 13 2.79 -9.51 -4.92
CA ILE A 13 3.81 -8.46 -4.77
C ILE A 13 4.52 -8.30 -6.10
N LEU A 14 4.46 -7.11 -6.68
CA LEU A 14 5.14 -6.75 -7.92
C LEU A 14 6.49 -6.10 -7.66
N VAL A 15 6.57 -5.24 -6.65
CA VAL A 15 7.80 -4.55 -6.26
C VAL A 15 8.05 -4.75 -4.77
N ASP A 16 9.25 -5.18 -4.44
CA ASP A 16 9.77 -5.32 -3.08
C ASP A 16 11.30 -5.19 -3.10
N ASN A 17 11.90 -4.87 -1.98
CA ASN A 17 13.36 -4.74 -1.82
C ASN A 17 14.12 -6.09 -1.80
N ILE A 18 13.44 -7.20 -1.87
CA ILE A 18 14.04 -8.55 -1.88
C ILE A 18 13.37 -9.42 -2.95
N THR A 19 14.20 -10.08 -3.76
CA THR A 19 13.80 -11.20 -4.61
C THR A 19 14.73 -12.40 -4.37
N ASP A 20 14.30 -13.32 -3.51
CA ASP A 20 15.05 -14.57 -3.23
C ASP A 20 14.29 -15.76 -3.82
N ARG A 21 14.80 -16.28 -4.93
CA ARG A 21 14.21 -17.40 -5.68
C ARG A 21 14.59 -18.78 -5.13
N LEU A 22 15.50 -18.84 -4.17
CA LEU A 22 15.90 -20.10 -3.53
C LEU A 22 14.96 -20.47 -2.37
N LEU A 23 14.20 -19.52 -1.86
CA LEU A 23 13.25 -19.79 -0.79
C LEU A 23 12.08 -20.65 -1.32
N PRO A 24 11.70 -21.73 -0.59
CA PRO A 24 10.60 -22.58 -1.00
C PRO A 24 9.25 -21.86 -0.89
N SER A 25 8.29 -22.27 -1.72
CA SER A 25 6.89 -21.90 -1.54
C SER A 25 6.34 -22.51 -0.25
N LEU A 26 5.47 -21.77 0.42
CA LEU A 26 4.72 -22.21 1.60
C LEU A 26 3.25 -22.45 1.22
N SER A 27 2.46 -22.99 2.14
CA SER A 27 1.04 -23.26 1.90
C SER A 27 0.24 -22.03 1.45
N ILE A 28 0.62 -20.84 1.96
CA ILE A 28 -0.05 -19.56 1.66
C ILE A 28 0.80 -18.62 0.81
N VAL A 29 2.07 -18.94 0.55
CA VAL A 29 3.00 -18.10 -0.22
C VAL A 29 3.52 -18.88 -1.42
N LYS A 30 3.16 -18.43 -2.61
CA LYS A 30 3.69 -18.95 -3.86
C LYS A 30 4.83 -18.07 -4.36
N ARG A 31 5.95 -18.68 -4.71
CA ARG A 31 7.11 -18.01 -5.28
C ARG A 31 7.26 -18.34 -6.76
N PRO A 32 7.76 -17.41 -7.59
CA PRO A 32 8.00 -17.69 -8.99
C PRO A 32 9.01 -18.83 -9.15
N SER A 33 8.78 -19.69 -10.14
CA SER A 33 9.70 -20.79 -10.44
C SER A 33 11.05 -20.26 -10.94
N MET A 34 12.14 -20.89 -10.52
CA MET A 34 13.47 -20.64 -11.09
C MET A 34 13.62 -21.23 -12.48
N ILE A 35 12.80 -22.20 -12.86
CA ILE A 35 12.94 -22.94 -14.12
C ILE A 35 11.65 -22.79 -14.92
N SER A 36 11.83 -22.42 -16.20
CA SER A 36 10.79 -22.42 -17.23
C SER A 36 11.38 -23.02 -18.50
N ASN A 37 10.68 -23.98 -19.10
CA ASN A 37 11.09 -24.65 -20.33
C ASN A 37 12.55 -25.16 -20.29
N GLN A 38 12.96 -25.81 -19.18
CA GLN A 38 14.32 -26.36 -18.96
C GLN A 38 15.45 -25.30 -18.96
N ARG A 39 15.12 -24.05 -18.78
CA ARG A 39 16.06 -22.93 -18.66
C ARG A 39 15.82 -22.16 -17.38
N ILE A 40 16.82 -21.39 -16.95
CA ILE A 40 16.60 -20.41 -15.88
C ILE A 40 15.60 -19.39 -16.39
N ALA A 41 14.48 -19.27 -15.66
CA ALA A 41 13.46 -18.30 -15.95
C ALA A 41 13.94 -16.87 -15.66
N GLU A 42 13.42 -15.89 -16.36
CA GLU A 42 13.64 -14.49 -16.06
C GLU A 42 13.22 -14.17 -14.61
N SER A 43 13.93 -13.27 -13.96
CA SER A 43 13.72 -12.93 -12.55
C SER A 43 13.02 -11.60 -12.41
N PRO A 44 12.10 -11.46 -11.46
CA PRO A 44 11.67 -10.16 -11.03
C PRO A 44 12.85 -9.33 -10.52
N ILE A 45 12.80 -8.04 -10.71
CA ILE A 45 13.77 -7.07 -10.19
C ILE A 45 13.35 -6.68 -8.78
N ALA A 46 14.30 -6.76 -7.82
CA ALA A 46 14.12 -6.17 -6.49
C ALA A 46 14.59 -4.72 -6.52
N GLU A 47 13.81 -3.82 -5.92
CA GLU A 47 14.16 -2.41 -5.82
C GLU A 47 13.59 -1.81 -4.53
N HIS A 48 14.18 -0.68 -4.10
CA HIS A 48 13.64 0.05 -2.95
C HIS A 48 12.29 0.64 -3.34
N GLY A 49 11.21 0.07 -2.80
CA GLY A 49 9.85 0.49 -3.13
C GLY A 49 8.84 -0.63 -2.92
N PHE A 50 7.59 -0.32 -3.12
CA PHE A 50 6.51 -1.27 -2.95
C PHE A 50 5.47 -1.20 -4.08
N SER A 51 4.98 -2.34 -4.50
CA SER A 51 3.77 -2.47 -5.32
C SER A 51 3.15 -3.84 -5.15
N ALA A 52 1.83 -3.88 -5.05
CA ALA A 52 1.08 -5.12 -4.92
C ALA A 52 -0.25 -5.07 -5.65
N ILE A 53 -0.63 -6.18 -6.29
CA ILE A 53 -1.99 -6.40 -6.79
C ILE A 53 -2.79 -7.17 -5.75
N LEU A 54 -3.98 -6.66 -5.47
CA LEU A 54 -4.97 -7.32 -4.63
C LEU A 54 -6.08 -7.85 -5.53
N GLU A 55 -6.31 -9.16 -5.50
CA GLU A 55 -7.46 -9.82 -6.10
C GLU A 55 -8.36 -10.32 -4.97
N ILE A 56 -9.47 -9.63 -4.72
CA ILE A 56 -10.44 -10.00 -3.69
C ILE A 56 -11.58 -10.79 -4.31
N SER A 57 -12.06 -11.82 -3.60
CA SER A 57 -13.26 -12.56 -3.98
C SER A 57 -14.26 -12.59 -2.85
N TYR A 58 -15.52 -12.42 -3.18
CA TYR A 58 -16.63 -12.41 -2.20
C TYR A 58 -17.93 -12.87 -2.87
N THR A 59 -18.79 -13.46 -2.05
CA THR A 59 -20.13 -13.87 -2.48
C THR A 59 -21.10 -12.69 -2.40
N HIS A 60 -21.77 -12.39 -3.50
CA HIS A 60 -22.84 -11.40 -3.60
C HIS A 60 -23.98 -11.96 -4.46
N ASP A 61 -25.22 -11.93 -3.95
CA ASP A 61 -26.42 -12.47 -4.64
C ASP A 61 -26.21 -13.88 -5.21
N LYS A 62 -25.65 -14.78 -4.39
CA LYS A 62 -25.35 -16.19 -4.73
C LYS A 62 -24.31 -16.35 -5.87
N SER A 63 -23.64 -15.30 -6.28
CA SER A 63 -22.56 -15.34 -7.27
C SER A 63 -21.24 -14.92 -6.64
N ILE A 64 -20.13 -15.47 -7.11
CA ILE A 64 -18.80 -15.03 -6.73
C ILE A 64 -18.44 -13.81 -7.57
N LYS A 65 -18.06 -12.73 -6.91
CA LYS A 65 -17.52 -11.51 -7.52
C LYS A 65 -16.03 -11.44 -7.22
N THR A 66 -15.29 -10.93 -8.18
CA THR A 66 -13.84 -10.70 -8.03
C THR A 66 -13.52 -9.29 -8.50
N ASN A 67 -12.72 -8.57 -7.74
CA ASN A 67 -12.19 -7.25 -8.12
C ASN A 67 -10.68 -7.24 -7.97
N LYS A 68 -10.01 -6.47 -8.82
CA LYS A 68 -8.55 -6.32 -8.84
C LYS A 68 -8.15 -4.86 -8.64
N PHE A 69 -7.29 -4.63 -7.67
CA PHE A 69 -6.76 -3.31 -7.32
C PHE A 69 -5.25 -3.34 -7.35
N LEU A 70 -4.64 -2.25 -7.76
CA LEU A 70 -3.20 -2.03 -7.61
C LEU A 70 -2.96 -1.10 -6.43
N PHE A 71 -2.03 -1.45 -5.56
CA PHE A 71 -1.58 -0.66 -4.44
C PHE A 71 -0.10 -0.31 -4.62
N ASP A 72 0.20 0.98 -4.79
CA ASP A 72 1.50 1.56 -5.11
C ASP A 72 2.13 1.08 -6.44
N THR A 73 3.19 1.74 -6.89
CA THR A 73 3.79 1.51 -8.21
C THR A 73 5.32 1.40 -8.22
N GLY A 74 5.97 1.37 -7.04
CA GLY A 74 7.42 1.20 -6.93
C GLY A 74 8.24 2.45 -7.23
N VAL A 75 9.55 2.29 -7.28
CA VAL A 75 10.54 3.37 -7.41
C VAL A 75 11.01 3.59 -8.85
N SER A 76 11.20 2.54 -9.62
CA SER A 76 11.64 2.70 -11.01
C SER A 76 10.47 2.87 -11.96
N LYS A 77 10.71 3.60 -13.05
CA LYS A 77 9.66 3.85 -14.05
C LYS A 77 9.13 2.56 -14.69
N ASP A 78 9.98 1.56 -14.89
CA ASP A 78 9.66 0.36 -15.66
C ASP A 78 9.65 -0.93 -14.81
N GLY A 79 10.13 -0.89 -13.57
CA GLY A 79 10.25 -2.08 -12.70
C GLY A 79 8.95 -2.83 -12.49
N ILE A 80 7.87 -2.11 -12.22
CA ILE A 80 6.54 -2.71 -12.05
C ILE A 80 6.06 -3.38 -13.35
N VAL A 81 6.28 -2.77 -14.51
CA VAL A 81 5.88 -3.32 -15.82
C VAL A 81 6.68 -4.58 -16.11
N HIS A 82 8.02 -4.51 -15.95
CA HIS A 82 8.90 -5.68 -16.11
C HIS A 82 8.45 -6.82 -15.18
N ASN A 83 8.26 -6.55 -13.90
CA ASN A 83 7.88 -7.57 -12.93
C ASN A 83 6.48 -8.16 -13.20
N SER A 84 5.54 -7.35 -13.70
CA SER A 84 4.24 -7.87 -14.12
C SER A 84 4.34 -8.86 -15.28
N ASP A 85 5.19 -8.56 -16.27
CA ASP A 85 5.43 -9.43 -17.42
C ASP A 85 6.11 -10.75 -16.98
N VAL A 86 7.16 -10.67 -16.15
CA VAL A 86 7.88 -11.84 -15.62
C VAL A 86 6.98 -12.74 -14.77
N LEU A 87 6.08 -12.15 -13.98
CA LEU A 87 5.15 -12.89 -13.13
C LEU A 87 3.87 -13.33 -13.86
N GLY A 88 3.71 -12.98 -15.15
CA GLY A 88 2.53 -13.29 -15.94
C GLY A 88 1.26 -12.61 -15.44
N VAL A 89 1.38 -11.40 -14.92
CA VAL A 89 0.27 -10.61 -14.40
C VAL A 89 -0.16 -9.57 -15.42
N ASN A 90 -1.44 -9.57 -15.74
CA ASN A 90 -2.01 -8.60 -16.69
C ASN A 90 -2.47 -7.33 -15.95
N LEU A 91 -1.78 -6.20 -16.19
CA LEU A 91 -2.13 -4.91 -15.59
C LEU A 91 -3.43 -4.31 -16.17
N THR A 92 -3.86 -4.73 -17.38
CA THR A 92 -5.11 -4.22 -17.99
C THR A 92 -6.36 -4.64 -17.21
N ASP A 93 -6.27 -5.68 -16.37
CA ASP A 93 -7.37 -6.17 -15.54
C ASP A 93 -7.59 -5.30 -14.28
N ILE A 94 -6.70 -4.38 -13.98
CA ILE A 94 -6.82 -3.50 -12.81
C ILE A 94 -8.01 -2.55 -12.99
N GLU A 95 -8.80 -2.42 -11.93
CA GLU A 95 -10.01 -1.59 -11.89
C GLU A 95 -9.75 -0.22 -11.24
N THR A 96 -8.85 -0.18 -10.25
CA THR A 96 -8.50 1.04 -9.51
C THR A 96 -7.06 0.94 -9.01
N ILE A 97 -6.34 2.06 -9.06
CA ILE A 97 -5.03 2.21 -8.45
C ILE A 97 -5.22 2.97 -7.13
N ILE A 98 -4.58 2.52 -6.07
CA ILE A 98 -4.55 3.21 -4.77
C ILE A 98 -3.10 3.54 -4.46
N LEU A 99 -2.79 4.78 -4.15
CA LEU A 99 -1.47 5.18 -3.68
C LEU A 99 -1.48 5.32 -2.17
N SER A 100 -0.54 4.66 -1.50
CA SER A 100 -0.43 4.73 -0.05
C SER A 100 -0.04 6.13 0.42
N HIS A 101 0.93 6.76 -0.24
CA HIS A 101 1.40 8.11 0.02
C HIS A 101 2.25 8.61 -1.17
N GLY A 102 2.72 9.86 -1.09
CA GLY A 102 3.42 10.54 -2.19
C GLY A 102 4.95 10.43 -2.17
N HIS A 103 5.57 9.39 -1.60
CA HIS A 103 7.01 9.19 -1.71
C HIS A 103 7.38 8.50 -3.03
N PHE A 104 8.54 8.89 -3.56
CA PHE A 104 9.03 8.48 -4.87
C PHE A 104 9.09 6.96 -5.07
N ASP A 105 9.38 6.22 -4.02
CA ASP A 105 9.49 4.76 -4.01
C ASP A 105 8.13 4.02 -4.03
N HIS A 106 7.04 4.78 -4.08
CA HIS A 106 5.67 4.27 -4.20
C HIS A 106 4.93 4.80 -5.45
N ILE A 107 5.43 5.89 -6.05
CA ILE A 107 4.71 6.60 -7.12
C ILE A 107 5.42 6.62 -8.46
N SER A 108 6.75 6.39 -8.53
CA SER A 108 7.54 6.66 -9.74
C SER A 108 7.17 5.77 -10.93
N GLY A 109 6.63 4.56 -10.69
CA GLY A 109 6.13 3.67 -11.73
C GLY A 109 4.72 4.00 -12.24
N LEU A 110 4.04 5.03 -11.71
CA LEU A 110 2.62 5.30 -12.01
C LEU A 110 2.38 5.57 -13.49
N ILE A 111 3.17 6.44 -14.10
CA ILE A 111 2.97 6.84 -15.50
C ILE A 111 3.19 5.66 -16.47
N SER A 112 4.21 4.84 -16.24
CA SER A 112 4.44 3.63 -17.04
C SER A 112 3.33 2.60 -16.85
N THR A 113 2.81 2.49 -15.63
CA THR A 113 1.66 1.65 -15.30
C THR A 113 0.41 2.10 -16.04
N LEU A 114 0.10 3.40 -16.04
CA LEU A 114 -1.04 3.97 -16.76
C LEU A 114 -0.94 3.72 -18.27
N LYS A 115 0.25 3.93 -18.85
CA LYS A 115 0.50 3.64 -20.27
C LYS A 115 0.33 2.16 -20.59
N ARG A 116 0.68 1.25 -19.67
CA ARG A 116 0.51 -0.20 -19.85
C ARG A 116 -0.94 -0.65 -19.71
N ILE A 117 -1.75 0.03 -18.89
CA ILE A 117 -3.18 -0.25 -18.70
C ILE A 117 -3.98 0.17 -19.93
N GLU A 118 -3.59 1.21 -20.66
CA GLU A 118 -4.18 1.67 -21.94
C GLU A 118 -5.69 2.00 -21.89
N LYS A 119 -6.21 2.29 -20.70
CA LYS A 119 -7.61 2.71 -20.51
C LYS A 119 -7.71 3.74 -19.39
N PRO A 120 -8.70 4.63 -19.39
CA PRO A 120 -8.96 5.51 -18.25
C PRO A 120 -9.17 4.69 -16.98
N ILE A 121 -8.47 5.08 -15.89
CA ILE A 121 -8.52 4.35 -14.62
C ILE A 121 -8.52 5.31 -13.42
N GLU A 122 -9.37 5.00 -12.41
CA GLU A 122 -9.43 5.77 -11.18
C GLU A 122 -8.15 5.56 -10.35
N ILE A 123 -7.58 6.68 -9.86
CA ILE A 123 -6.45 6.68 -8.94
C ILE A 123 -6.92 7.32 -7.64
N ILE A 124 -6.95 6.54 -6.57
CA ILE A 124 -7.31 7.04 -5.23
C ILE A 124 -6.03 7.41 -4.51
N VAL A 125 -5.98 8.64 -4.06
CA VAL A 125 -4.80 9.24 -3.45
C VAL A 125 -5.18 10.26 -2.38
N HIS A 126 -4.36 10.40 -1.34
CA HIS A 126 -4.55 11.49 -0.38
C HIS A 126 -4.10 12.83 -0.99
N PRO A 127 -4.79 13.96 -0.73
CA PRO A 127 -4.39 15.27 -1.31
C PRO A 127 -2.94 15.65 -1.02
N GLU A 128 -2.45 15.37 0.20
CA GLU A 128 -1.07 15.69 0.59
C GLU A 128 0.00 14.83 -0.11
N ALA A 129 -0.36 13.81 -0.89
CA ALA A 129 0.58 13.05 -1.72
C ALA A 129 1.17 13.89 -2.87
N PHE A 130 0.55 15.02 -3.22
CA PHE A 130 1.04 15.97 -4.23
C PHE A 130 1.99 17.04 -3.66
N LEU A 131 2.26 17.01 -2.35
CA LEU A 131 3.17 17.95 -1.73
C LEU A 131 4.61 17.75 -2.24
N ARG A 132 5.29 18.86 -2.48
CA ARG A 132 6.73 18.85 -2.81
C ARG A 132 7.52 18.67 -1.52
N ARG A 133 8.22 17.56 -1.42
CA ARG A 133 8.91 17.14 -0.21
C ARG A 133 10.41 17.11 -0.37
N TRP A 134 11.09 17.28 0.75
CA TRP A 134 12.54 17.28 0.87
C TRP A 134 12.96 16.41 2.05
N LEU A 135 14.12 15.80 1.92
CA LEU A 135 14.85 15.22 3.05
C LEU A 135 15.95 16.17 3.47
N ILE A 136 16.04 16.47 4.77
CA ILE A 136 17.12 17.24 5.36
C ILE A 136 17.85 16.35 6.35
N PHE A 137 19.09 16.01 6.03
CA PHE A 137 19.92 15.12 6.83
C PHE A 137 20.65 15.87 7.94
N PRO A 138 21.06 15.19 9.06
CA PRO A 138 21.79 15.83 10.16
C PRO A 138 23.10 16.51 9.76
N ASN A 139 23.73 16.07 8.68
CA ASN A 139 24.94 16.68 8.11
C ASN A 139 24.67 17.94 7.26
N GLY A 140 23.42 18.39 7.18
CA GLY A 140 23.00 19.56 6.41
C GLY A 140 22.71 19.29 4.93
N ASN A 141 22.94 18.08 4.43
CA ASN A 141 22.58 17.73 3.06
C ASN A 141 21.08 17.76 2.88
N LYS A 142 20.63 18.20 1.69
CA LYS A 142 19.23 18.26 1.32
C LYS A 142 19.00 17.51 0.01
N ALA A 143 17.91 16.74 -0.06
CA ALA A 143 17.48 16.07 -1.27
C ALA A 143 16.00 16.38 -1.51
N ARG A 144 15.66 16.87 -2.71
CA ARG A 144 14.28 17.00 -3.13
C ARG A 144 13.79 15.63 -3.60
N LEU A 145 12.61 15.24 -3.16
CA LEU A 145 11.95 14.02 -3.63
C LEU A 145 11.18 14.29 -4.92
N ASP A 146 11.06 13.27 -5.75
CA ASP A 146 10.11 13.30 -6.87
C ASP A 146 8.68 13.38 -6.30
N PHE A 147 7.77 13.95 -7.06
CA PHE A 147 6.39 14.21 -6.64
C PHE A 147 5.41 13.87 -7.76
N LEU A 148 4.14 13.72 -7.41
CA LEU A 148 3.06 13.50 -8.36
C LEU A 148 2.73 14.80 -9.12
N ASP A 149 2.68 14.71 -10.43
CA ASP A 149 2.18 15.78 -11.29
C ASP A 149 0.78 15.42 -11.80
N GLU A 150 -0.21 16.24 -11.42
CA GLU A 150 -1.62 15.98 -11.79
C GLU A 150 -1.82 16.01 -13.30
N GLU A 151 -1.15 16.93 -14.00
CA GLU A 151 -1.30 17.08 -15.45
C GLU A 151 -0.72 15.85 -16.17
N GLU A 152 0.47 15.38 -15.77
CA GLU A 152 1.08 14.19 -16.34
C GLU A 152 0.20 12.94 -16.12
N ILE A 153 -0.39 12.79 -14.93
CA ILE A 153 -1.32 11.70 -14.61
C ILE A 153 -2.56 11.74 -15.51
N LEU A 154 -3.19 12.91 -15.66
CA LEU A 154 -4.37 13.07 -16.51
C LEU A 154 -4.05 12.80 -17.99
N GLN A 155 -2.92 13.28 -18.49
CA GLN A 155 -2.46 13.01 -19.86
C GLN A 155 -2.19 11.51 -20.11
N ALA A 156 -1.76 10.78 -19.08
CA ALA A 156 -1.54 9.34 -19.16
C ALA A 156 -2.83 8.51 -19.00
N GLY A 157 -3.99 9.13 -18.83
CA GLY A 157 -5.29 8.44 -18.70
C GLY A 157 -5.74 8.17 -17.26
N GLY A 158 -5.04 8.72 -16.26
CA GLY A 158 -5.47 8.63 -14.87
C GLY A 158 -6.65 9.54 -14.56
N ILE A 159 -7.58 9.07 -13.73
CA ILE A 159 -8.71 9.83 -13.19
C ILE A 159 -8.45 10.02 -11.69
N ILE A 160 -7.99 11.19 -11.29
CA ILE A 160 -7.56 11.45 -9.91
C ILE A 160 -8.77 11.62 -9.00
N ARG A 161 -8.80 10.85 -7.91
CA ARG A 161 -9.74 10.99 -6.82
C ARG A 161 -8.99 11.23 -5.50
N LYS A 162 -9.06 12.45 -5.01
CA LYS A 162 -8.44 12.85 -3.74
C LYS A 162 -9.35 12.48 -2.55
N VAL A 163 -8.80 11.73 -1.58
CA VAL A 163 -9.54 11.22 -0.41
C VAL A 163 -8.69 11.38 0.85
N GLU A 164 -9.15 12.21 1.78
CA GLU A 164 -8.49 12.44 3.08
C GLU A 164 -8.98 11.48 4.18
N LYS A 165 -10.22 11.03 4.06
CA LYS A 165 -10.91 10.24 5.08
C LYS A 165 -11.19 8.84 4.59
N ILE A 166 -11.69 7.99 5.46
CA ILE A 166 -12.05 6.62 5.14
C ILE A 166 -12.90 6.57 3.87
N SER A 167 -12.50 5.70 2.95
CA SER A 167 -13.26 5.34 1.76
C SER A 167 -13.25 3.83 1.54
N TYR A 168 -14.10 3.35 0.63
CA TYR A 168 -14.30 1.91 0.42
C TYR A 168 -14.32 1.55 -1.05
N LEU A 169 -13.90 0.29 -1.35
CA LEU A 169 -13.96 -0.36 -2.65
C LEU A 169 -14.60 -1.77 -2.55
N PRO A 170 -15.10 -2.37 -3.65
CA PRO A 170 -15.42 -1.67 -4.89
C PRO A 170 -16.53 -0.66 -4.67
N ARG A 171 -16.62 0.31 -5.56
CA ARG A 171 -17.75 1.25 -5.60
C ARG A 171 -18.79 0.70 -6.56
N ASP A 172 -20.06 0.81 -6.19
CA ASP A 172 -21.14 0.59 -7.16
C ASP A 172 -20.99 1.62 -8.28
N GLU A 173 -21.24 1.19 -9.53
CA GLU A 173 -21.36 2.12 -10.64
C GLU A 173 -22.31 3.25 -10.24
N TYR A 174 -21.89 4.50 -10.44
CA TYR A 174 -22.73 5.66 -10.22
C TYR A 174 -23.98 5.54 -11.13
N LYS A 175 -25.11 5.20 -10.54
CA LYS A 175 -26.42 5.23 -11.20
C LYS A 175 -27.15 6.47 -10.70
N PRO A 176 -27.35 7.50 -11.56
CA PRO A 176 -27.96 8.76 -11.14
C PRO A 176 -29.38 8.60 -10.56
N ASP A 177 -30.03 7.48 -10.81
CA ASP A 177 -31.42 7.21 -10.40
C ASP A 177 -31.56 6.50 -9.06
N LYS A 178 -30.46 6.09 -8.40
CA LYS A 178 -30.53 5.48 -7.07
C LYS A 178 -30.38 6.55 -6.00
N LYS A 179 -31.43 6.69 -5.18
CA LYS A 179 -31.40 7.50 -3.95
C LYS A 179 -30.20 7.13 -3.09
N GLU A 180 -29.58 8.14 -2.42
CA GLU A 180 -28.58 7.94 -1.37
C GLU A 180 -29.02 6.83 -0.43
N GLY A 181 -28.29 5.71 -0.40
CA GLY A 181 -28.64 4.52 0.39
C GLY A 181 -28.39 3.20 -0.30
N SER A 182 -27.97 3.16 -1.56
CA SER A 182 -27.56 1.92 -2.23
C SER A 182 -26.31 1.34 -1.55
N ILE A 183 -26.39 0.05 -1.25
CA ILE A 183 -25.38 -0.73 -0.53
C ILE A 183 -24.04 -0.60 -1.24
N VAL A 184 -23.16 0.23 -0.71
CA VAL A 184 -21.77 0.29 -1.13
C VAL A 184 -21.15 -1.04 -0.74
N ASN A 185 -20.54 -1.74 -1.68
CA ASN A 185 -19.81 -2.98 -1.42
C ASN A 185 -18.49 -2.68 -0.69
N ASN A 186 -18.58 -2.33 0.59
CA ASN A 186 -17.46 -1.95 1.45
C ASN A 186 -16.55 -3.15 1.76
N ARG A 187 -15.81 -3.68 0.78
CA ARG A 187 -14.98 -4.87 0.92
C ARG A 187 -13.52 -4.55 1.24
N VAL A 188 -13.04 -3.42 0.75
CA VAL A 188 -11.71 -2.89 1.04
C VAL A 188 -11.89 -1.49 1.59
N MET A 189 -11.40 -1.25 2.80
CA MET A 189 -11.35 0.07 3.41
C MET A 189 -10.00 0.70 3.11
N ILE A 190 -10.00 1.91 2.61
CA ILE A 190 -8.87 2.81 2.51
C ILE A 190 -8.96 3.73 3.72
N THR A 191 -7.93 3.77 4.55
CA THR A 191 -8.01 4.44 5.85
C THR A 191 -8.10 5.96 5.77
N GLY A 192 -7.54 6.57 4.73
CA GLY A 192 -7.20 7.98 4.75
C GLY A 192 -6.17 8.28 5.84
N GLU A 193 -6.11 9.52 6.32
CA GLU A 193 -5.21 9.92 7.41
C GLU A 193 -5.42 9.06 8.66
N ILE A 194 -4.34 8.46 9.15
CA ILE A 194 -4.34 7.59 10.34
C ILE A 194 -3.94 8.39 11.57
N PRO A 195 -4.78 8.46 12.64
CA PRO A 195 -4.46 9.19 13.86
C PRO A 195 -3.23 8.63 14.59
N ARG A 196 -2.31 9.48 15.02
CA ARG A 196 -1.13 9.14 15.82
C ARG A 196 -1.50 9.08 17.30
N VAL A 197 -1.66 7.89 17.85
CA VAL A 197 -2.12 7.66 19.25
C VAL A 197 -1.06 7.00 20.14
N THR A 198 0.01 6.46 19.56
CA THR A 198 1.13 5.89 20.31
C THR A 198 2.17 6.97 20.63
N LYS A 199 2.78 6.88 21.81
CA LYS A 199 3.76 7.88 22.25
C LYS A 199 5.17 7.64 21.72
N PHE A 200 5.48 6.40 21.32
CA PHE A 200 6.84 6.02 20.88
C PHE A 200 7.01 6.11 19.36
N GLU A 201 5.94 6.30 18.62
CA GLU A 201 5.95 6.40 17.16
C GLU A 201 6.04 7.88 16.77
N LYS A 202 7.22 8.31 16.28
CA LYS A 202 7.56 9.73 16.10
C LYS A 202 7.36 10.22 14.64
N GLY A 203 6.97 9.33 13.71
CA GLY A 203 6.90 9.64 12.28
C GLY A 203 8.30 9.68 11.63
N PHE A 204 8.47 10.52 10.59
CA PHE A 204 9.69 10.61 9.78
C PHE A 204 10.35 12.01 9.94
N PRO A 205 11.20 12.22 10.95
CA PRO A 205 11.69 13.56 11.33
C PRO A 205 12.63 14.22 10.30
N LEU A 206 13.15 13.48 9.33
CA LEU A 206 13.98 14.02 8.27
C LEU A 206 13.19 14.71 7.17
N GLN A 207 11.87 14.55 7.14
CA GLN A 207 11.01 15.07 6.09
C GLN A 207 10.57 16.49 6.34
N TYR A 208 10.63 17.26 5.27
CA TYR A 208 10.16 18.63 5.17
C TYR A 208 9.29 18.76 3.91
N LYS A 209 8.41 19.76 3.89
CA LYS A 209 7.62 20.15 2.71
C LYS A 209 7.86 21.61 2.35
N GLU A 210 7.66 21.92 1.08
CA GLU A 210 7.62 23.31 0.61
C GLU A 210 6.35 24.00 1.11
N GLU A 211 6.48 25.04 1.92
CA GLU A 211 5.37 25.93 2.29
C GLU A 211 5.18 27.00 1.20
N ASN A 212 6.29 27.47 0.64
CA ASN A 212 6.37 28.37 -0.49
C ASN A 212 7.73 28.19 -1.19
N GLU A 213 8.01 28.98 -2.24
CA GLU A 213 9.23 28.86 -3.05
C GLU A 213 10.55 28.99 -2.25
N PHE A 214 10.51 29.55 -1.04
CA PHE A 214 11.72 29.88 -0.27
C PHE A 214 11.77 29.20 1.10
N GLU A 215 10.71 28.53 1.51
CA GLU A 215 10.58 28.02 2.88
C GLU A 215 10.26 26.53 2.92
N LEU A 216 11.08 25.78 3.68
CA LEU A 216 10.84 24.38 4.00
C LEU A 216 10.39 24.26 5.46
N VAL A 217 9.24 23.67 5.68
CA VAL A 217 8.70 23.41 7.01
C VAL A 217 8.73 21.92 7.35
N PRO A 218 8.93 21.50 8.61
CA PRO A 218 8.91 20.09 8.99
C PRO A 218 7.57 19.42 8.64
N ASP A 219 7.64 18.20 8.07
CA ASP A 219 6.47 17.38 7.74
C ASP A 219 6.65 15.93 8.24
N PRO A 220 6.94 15.72 9.55
CA PRO A 220 7.33 14.42 10.06
C PRO A 220 6.19 13.41 10.11
N LEU A 221 4.93 13.84 10.04
CA LEU A 221 3.78 12.94 10.20
C LEU A 221 3.42 12.17 8.93
N VAL A 222 3.82 12.67 7.74
CA VAL A 222 3.44 12.04 6.47
C VAL A 222 1.93 11.70 6.49
N LYS A 223 1.08 12.73 6.58
CA LYS A 223 -0.37 12.55 6.83
C LYS A 223 -1.10 11.80 5.74
N ASP A 224 -0.56 11.82 4.54
CA ASP A 224 -1.06 11.07 3.39
C ASP A 224 -0.83 9.55 3.48
N ASP A 225 -0.02 9.07 4.44
CA ASP A 225 0.21 7.62 4.61
C ASP A 225 -1.06 6.92 5.04
N GLN A 226 -1.61 6.13 4.13
CA GLN A 226 -2.84 5.38 4.29
C GLN A 226 -2.63 3.88 4.04
N ALA A 227 -3.50 3.06 4.62
CA ALA A 227 -3.45 1.61 4.54
C ALA A 227 -4.74 1.05 3.95
N LEU A 228 -4.66 -0.17 3.42
CA LEU A 228 -5.82 -0.97 3.03
C LEU A 228 -6.18 -1.95 4.14
N VAL A 229 -7.47 -2.05 4.44
CA VAL A 229 -7.99 -2.98 5.45
C VAL A 229 -9.11 -3.81 4.85
N MET A 230 -9.01 -5.12 5.01
CA MET A 230 -10.00 -6.11 4.57
C MET A 230 -10.39 -6.99 5.75
N ASN A 231 -11.67 -7.38 5.83
CA ASN A 231 -12.12 -8.36 6.81
C ASN A 231 -12.32 -9.72 6.13
N ILE A 232 -11.43 -10.66 6.41
CA ILE A 232 -11.51 -11.99 5.81
C ILE A 232 -12.41 -12.86 6.67
N LYS A 233 -13.41 -13.46 6.04
CA LYS A 233 -14.43 -14.30 6.68
C LYS A 233 -13.78 -15.34 7.61
N ASP A 234 -14.26 -15.41 8.84
CA ASP A 234 -13.82 -16.30 9.92
C ASP A 234 -12.35 -16.10 10.37
N LYS A 235 -11.59 -15.17 9.75
CA LYS A 235 -10.16 -14.96 10.05
C LYS A 235 -9.87 -13.65 10.76
N GLY A 236 -10.55 -12.55 10.38
CA GLY A 236 -10.34 -11.21 10.91
C GLY A 236 -9.66 -10.27 9.91
N LEU A 237 -9.10 -9.17 10.42
CA LEU A 237 -8.53 -8.11 9.57
C LEU A 237 -7.21 -8.52 8.94
N LEU A 238 -7.11 -8.27 7.63
CA LEU A 238 -5.85 -8.15 6.92
C LEU A 238 -5.58 -6.66 6.68
N ILE A 239 -4.39 -6.21 7.06
CA ILE A 239 -3.92 -4.84 6.92
C ILE A 239 -2.75 -4.84 5.95
N LEU A 240 -2.80 -4.00 4.91
CA LEU A 240 -1.73 -3.80 3.95
C LEU A 240 -1.30 -2.33 3.99
N THR A 241 -0.03 -2.09 4.27
CA THR A 241 0.60 -0.76 4.29
C THR A 241 1.52 -0.59 3.09
N GLY A 242 1.75 0.63 2.65
CA GLY A 242 2.86 0.95 1.74
C GLY A 242 4.17 0.97 2.51
N CYS A 243 4.59 2.13 2.96
CA CYS A 243 5.77 2.31 3.81
C CYS A 243 5.44 2.24 5.31
N GLY A 244 4.21 2.59 5.70
CA GLY A 244 3.77 2.56 7.09
C GLY A 244 4.31 3.71 7.95
N HIS A 245 4.41 4.92 7.41
CA HIS A 245 4.80 6.13 8.17
C HIS A 245 3.80 6.49 9.26
N ALA A 246 2.54 6.07 9.13
CA ALA A 246 1.54 6.18 10.18
C ALA A 246 1.87 5.32 11.39
N VAL A 247 2.82 4.45 11.23
CA VAL A 247 3.33 3.38 12.08
C VAL A 247 2.29 2.31 12.39
N ILE A 248 2.72 1.05 12.33
CA ILE A 248 1.82 -0.10 12.24
C ILE A 248 0.86 -0.22 13.44
N ILE A 249 1.29 0.17 14.63
CA ILE A 249 0.43 0.07 15.83
C ILE A 249 -0.70 1.10 15.80
N ASN A 250 -0.44 2.32 15.30
CA ASN A 250 -1.50 3.30 15.06
C ASN A 250 -2.49 2.77 14.03
N THR A 251 -1.99 2.19 12.95
CA THR A 251 -2.80 1.61 11.86
C THR A 251 -3.70 0.49 12.37
N ILE A 252 -3.16 -0.45 13.16
CA ILE A 252 -3.93 -1.55 13.76
C ILE A 252 -5.01 -1.01 14.69
N LYS A 253 -4.65 -0.10 15.61
CA LYS A 253 -5.61 0.50 16.55
C LYS A 253 -6.73 1.24 15.83
N TYR A 254 -6.39 1.99 14.78
CA TYR A 254 -7.36 2.70 13.97
C TYR A 254 -8.28 1.75 13.21
N ALA A 255 -7.73 0.75 12.53
CA ALA A 255 -8.50 -0.28 11.84
C ALA A 255 -9.50 -0.98 12.76
N LYS A 256 -9.06 -1.44 13.95
CA LYS A 256 -9.93 -2.04 14.95
C LYS A 256 -11.03 -1.11 15.43
N LYS A 257 -10.70 0.16 15.70
CA LYS A 257 -11.66 1.18 16.17
C LYS A 257 -12.76 1.43 15.15
N VAL A 258 -12.38 1.55 13.88
CA VAL A 258 -13.32 1.92 12.81
C VAL A 258 -14.18 0.73 12.37
N THR A 259 -13.61 -0.45 12.29
CA THR A 259 -14.32 -1.66 11.81
C THR A 259 -15.08 -2.37 12.92
N GLY A 260 -14.69 -2.19 14.18
CA GLY A 260 -15.19 -2.97 15.31
C GLY A 260 -14.65 -4.42 15.38
N VAL A 261 -13.85 -4.84 14.39
CA VAL A 261 -13.25 -6.19 14.33
C VAL A 261 -11.97 -6.19 15.15
N ARG A 262 -11.88 -7.08 16.14
CA ARG A 262 -10.75 -7.11 17.07
C ARG A 262 -9.59 -8.01 16.62
N LYS A 263 -9.89 -9.08 15.88
CA LYS A 263 -8.90 -10.09 15.48
C LYS A 263 -8.11 -9.61 14.27
N ILE A 264 -6.80 -9.63 14.39
CA ILE A 264 -5.88 -9.37 13.27
C ILE A 264 -5.46 -10.71 12.67
N TYR A 265 -5.73 -10.89 11.39
CA TYR A 265 -5.31 -12.08 10.66
C TYR A 265 -3.91 -11.91 10.09
N SER A 266 -3.68 -10.77 9.44
CA SER A 266 -2.38 -10.53 8.80
C SER A 266 -2.04 -9.04 8.75
N VAL A 267 -0.73 -8.76 8.87
CA VAL A 267 -0.13 -7.44 8.61
C VAL A 267 0.93 -7.63 7.53
N LEU A 268 0.81 -6.88 6.44
CA LEU A 268 1.68 -6.95 5.26
C LEU A 268 2.15 -5.55 4.86
N GLY A 269 3.33 -5.43 4.25
CA GLY A 269 3.87 -4.19 3.71
C GLY A 269 4.99 -3.60 4.56
N GLY A 270 5.32 -2.32 4.33
CA GLY A 270 6.40 -1.61 5.02
C GLY A 270 6.04 -1.20 6.44
N LEU A 271 7.04 -1.13 7.31
CA LEU A 271 6.89 -0.65 8.69
C LEU A 271 7.74 0.60 8.98
N HIS A 272 8.57 1.03 8.03
CA HIS A 272 9.49 2.17 8.15
C HIS A 272 10.30 2.18 9.48
N LEU A 273 10.84 1.04 9.87
CA LEU A 273 11.56 0.84 11.13
C LEU A 273 13.05 0.57 10.91
N SER A 274 13.66 1.20 9.92
CA SER A 274 15.09 1.08 9.66
C SER A 274 15.77 2.44 9.64
N GLY A 275 17.07 2.44 9.90
CA GLY A 275 17.87 3.65 9.97
C GLY A 275 17.96 4.26 11.37
N GLN A 276 18.86 5.24 11.48
CA GLN A 276 19.13 5.91 12.73
C GLN A 276 17.90 6.64 13.28
N GLY A 277 17.57 6.41 14.54
CA GLY A 277 16.45 7.05 15.24
C GLY A 277 15.21 6.18 15.41
N TYR A 278 15.21 4.96 14.82
CA TYR A 278 14.10 4.00 15.00
C TYR A 278 14.42 2.87 15.98
N GLU A 279 15.68 2.72 16.41
CA GLU A 279 16.15 1.62 17.25
C GLU A 279 15.37 1.50 18.56
N GLU A 280 14.98 2.64 19.15
CA GLU A 280 14.19 2.67 20.40
C GLU A 280 12.73 2.22 20.17
N SER A 281 12.16 2.46 19.01
CA SER A 281 10.78 2.12 18.71
C SER A 281 10.59 0.67 18.28
N ILE A 282 11.62 0.01 17.73
CA ILE A 282 11.57 -1.38 17.27
C ILE A 282 11.12 -2.35 18.38
N PRO A 283 11.76 -2.43 19.57
CA PRO A 283 11.35 -3.37 20.61
C PRO A 283 9.93 -3.08 21.13
N LEU A 284 9.51 -1.82 21.16
CA LEU A 284 8.16 -1.43 21.56
C LEU A 284 7.13 -1.87 20.53
N THR A 285 7.42 -1.67 19.25
CA THR A 285 6.56 -2.12 18.15
C THR A 285 6.43 -3.64 18.15
N ILE A 286 7.53 -4.39 18.34
CA ILE A 286 7.50 -5.85 18.45
C ILE A 286 6.63 -6.28 19.63
N ALA A 287 6.76 -5.64 20.79
CA ALA A 287 5.97 -5.97 21.97
C ALA A 287 4.46 -5.77 21.72
N GLU A 288 4.08 -4.67 21.08
CA GLU A 288 2.68 -4.39 20.73
C GLU A 288 2.18 -5.37 19.65
N LEU A 289 2.97 -5.66 18.60
CA LEU A 289 2.60 -6.67 17.59
C LEU A 289 2.38 -8.05 18.20
N LYS A 290 3.21 -8.45 19.19
CA LYS A 290 2.99 -9.71 19.92
C LYS A 290 1.68 -9.71 20.72
N ARG A 291 1.24 -8.57 21.25
CA ARG A 291 -0.07 -8.43 21.93
C ARG A 291 -1.25 -8.48 20.97
N GLU A 292 -1.06 -7.93 19.77
CA GLU A 292 -2.05 -7.98 18.70
C GLU A 292 -2.21 -9.36 18.09
N ASP A 293 -1.19 -10.21 18.24
CA ASP A 293 -1.12 -11.63 17.83
C ASP A 293 -1.59 -11.90 16.39
N PRO A 294 -1.04 -11.20 15.37
CA PRO A 294 -1.39 -11.49 13.99
C PRO A 294 -0.87 -12.88 13.62
N ARG A 295 -1.71 -13.68 12.96
CA ARG A 295 -1.29 -15.01 12.50
C ARG A 295 -0.14 -14.96 11.50
N TYR A 296 -0.09 -13.92 10.69
CA TYR A 296 0.96 -13.66 9.70
C TYR A 296 1.41 -12.24 9.76
N CYS A 297 2.71 -12.04 9.78
CA CYS A 297 3.34 -10.73 9.67
C CYS A 297 4.44 -10.85 8.62
N SER A 298 4.28 -10.16 7.49
CA SER A 298 5.28 -10.12 6.44
C SER A 298 5.62 -8.66 6.18
N MET A 299 6.89 -8.34 6.35
CA MET A 299 7.41 -6.99 6.24
C MET A 299 8.20 -6.89 4.95
N SER A 300 7.77 -5.99 4.11
CA SER A 300 8.43 -5.48 2.93
C SER A 300 9.20 -4.21 3.28
N LEU A 301 10.15 -3.79 2.45
CA LEU A 301 10.93 -2.54 2.51
C LEU A 301 11.93 -2.40 3.67
N TYR A 302 11.66 -2.90 4.88
CA TYR A 302 12.58 -2.76 6.01
C TYR A 302 12.46 -4.00 6.91
N ARG A 303 13.36 -4.95 6.66
CA ARG A 303 13.38 -6.23 7.36
C ARG A 303 13.77 -6.01 8.82
N LEU A 304 12.88 -6.40 9.74
CA LEU A 304 13.33 -6.72 11.10
C LEU A 304 14.19 -8.00 11.01
N GLU A 305 15.49 -7.89 11.19
CA GLU A 305 16.44 -9.02 11.08
C GLU A 305 16.34 -10.03 12.23
N ARG A 306 15.20 -10.13 12.89
CA ARG A 306 14.98 -11.18 13.90
C ARG A 306 13.65 -11.86 13.63
N SER A 307 13.75 -13.17 13.32
CA SER A 307 12.62 -14.10 13.37
C SER A 307 11.89 -13.97 14.72
N ILE A 308 10.60 -13.65 14.65
CA ILE A 308 9.70 -13.73 15.81
C ILE A 308 9.43 -15.19 16.15
#